data_5f13597b4b70353c42663320f3a0ba4a
#
_entry.id   5f13597b4b70353c42663320f3a0ba4a
#
_cell.length_a   1.000
_cell.length_b   1.000
_cell.length_c   1.000
_cell.angle_alpha   90.00
_cell.angle_beta   90.00
_cell.angle_gamma   90.00
#
_symmetry.space_group_name_H-M   'P 1'
#
loop_
_entity.id
_entity.type
_entity.pdbx_description
1 polymer ?
#
loop_
_entity_poly.entity_id
_entity_poly.type
_entity_poly.pdbx_seq_one_letter_code
_entity_poly.pdbx_strand_id
1 'polypeptide(L)'
;MARKHIFIGCGGAGSKTVALIKMKVYESLQNVSGNRSKVDVMNDNYRFMFIDTDAGDIDNLNEKFRTKYENGRVKMLSTNELINLGTQNPYVIYQKAKAAQEIQINKRIIEACDDEVAMHMDNRALKFGAGAFRLKSRTAFARLADQFCEKLVKNIQDLNKIEDNAADNNTVCYWVVCSSLGGTGS
;
A
#
# COMPACT_ATOMS: atom_id res chain seq x y z
N MET A 1 -10.24 22.28 12.89
CA MET A 1 -8.89 21.72 12.64
C MET A 1 -9.03 20.51 11.73
N ALA A 2 -8.32 20.48 10.63
CA ALA A 2 -8.35 19.33 9.72
C ALA A 2 -7.44 18.22 10.29
N ARG A 3 -8.01 17.03 10.50
CA ARG A 3 -7.22 15.86 10.93
C ARG A 3 -6.40 15.35 9.75
N LYS A 4 -5.19 14.89 10.01
CA LYS A 4 -4.32 14.27 9.01
C LYS A 4 -4.62 12.77 8.92
N HIS A 5 -4.64 12.21 7.72
CA HIS A 5 -5.07 10.83 7.49
C HIS A 5 -4.10 10.07 6.59
N ILE A 6 -3.83 8.81 6.94
CA ILE A 6 -3.12 7.86 6.10
C ILE A 6 -4.06 6.68 5.82
N PHE A 7 -4.38 6.44 4.55
CA PHE A 7 -5.19 5.32 4.10
C PHE A 7 -4.30 4.24 3.51
N ILE A 8 -4.43 3.00 3.99
CA ILE A 8 -3.64 1.85 3.59
C ILE A 8 -4.59 0.78 3.05
N GLY A 9 -4.55 0.53 1.76
CA GLY A 9 -5.34 -0.51 1.10
C GLY A 9 -4.53 -1.79 0.93
N CYS A 10 -5.06 -2.92 1.43
CA CYS A 10 -4.41 -4.21 1.36
C CYS A 10 -5.20 -5.16 0.45
N GLY A 11 -4.54 -5.67 -0.60
CA GLY A 11 -5.13 -6.53 -1.62
C GLY A 11 -6.11 -5.80 -2.54
N GLY A 12 -6.63 -6.49 -3.55
CA GLY A 12 -7.47 -5.89 -4.59
C GLY A 12 -8.70 -5.14 -4.05
N ALA A 13 -9.41 -5.71 -3.09
CA ALA A 13 -10.59 -5.06 -2.50
C ALA A 13 -10.22 -3.82 -1.68
N GLY A 14 -9.18 -3.92 -0.84
CA GLY A 14 -8.69 -2.80 -0.04
C GLY A 14 -8.14 -1.68 -0.92
N SER A 15 -7.35 -2.02 -1.93
CA SER A 15 -6.77 -1.08 -2.89
C SER A 15 -7.87 -0.35 -3.69
N LYS A 16 -8.90 -1.08 -4.16
CA LYS A 16 -10.06 -0.47 -4.86
C LYS A 16 -10.81 0.51 -3.96
N THR A 17 -11.04 0.13 -2.71
CA THR A 17 -11.74 0.99 -1.74
C THR A 17 -10.94 2.26 -1.43
N VAL A 18 -9.63 2.13 -1.17
CA VAL A 18 -8.77 3.29 -0.89
C VAL A 18 -8.62 4.19 -2.11
N ALA A 19 -8.57 3.63 -3.32
CA ALA A 19 -8.59 4.41 -4.56
C ALA A 19 -9.89 5.21 -4.72
N LEU A 20 -11.05 4.62 -4.38
CA LEU A 20 -12.34 5.32 -4.37
C LEU A 20 -12.38 6.44 -3.31
N ILE A 21 -11.81 6.21 -2.13
CA ILE A 21 -11.68 7.25 -1.10
C ILE A 21 -10.82 8.40 -1.62
N LYS A 22 -9.65 8.11 -2.20
CA LYS A 22 -8.75 9.10 -2.79
C LYS A 22 -9.48 9.95 -3.84
N MET A 23 -10.25 9.28 -4.70
CA MET A 23 -11.08 9.94 -5.71
C MET A 23 -12.11 10.88 -5.06
N LYS A 24 -12.82 10.42 -4.03
CA LYS A 24 -13.84 11.23 -3.35
C LYS A 24 -13.24 12.41 -2.61
N VAL A 25 -12.09 12.22 -1.96
CA VAL A 25 -11.35 13.33 -1.36
C VAL A 25 -10.97 14.36 -2.42
N TYR A 26 -10.42 13.93 -3.57
CA TYR A 26 -10.08 14.83 -4.66
C TYR A 26 -11.29 15.58 -5.22
N GLU A 27 -12.42 14.89 -5.41
CA GLU A 27 -13.68 15.51 -5.88
C GLU A 27 -14.24 16.54 -4.89
N SER A 28 -14.09 16.27 -3.57
CA SER A 28 -14.60 17.15 -2.51
C SER A 28 -13.83 18.46 -2.35
N LEU A 29 -12.59 18.50 -2.84
CA LEU A 29 -11.80 19.73 -2.83
C LEU A 29 -12.41 20.74 -3.79
N GLN A 30 -12.92 21.83 -3.24
CA GLN A 30 -13.44 22.95 -4.01
C GLN A 30 -12.30 23.64 -4.77
N ASN A 31 -12.64 24.53 -5.71
CA ASN A 31 -11.66 25.25 -6.51
C ASN A 31 -10.61 25.88 -5.62
N VAL A 32 -9.39 25.37 -5.75
CA VAL A 32 -8.25 25.87 -4.99
C VAL A 32 -7.87 27.23 -5.56
N SER A 33 -7.95 28.26 -4.76
CA SER A 33 -7.51 29.60 -5.14
C SER A 33 -5.98 29.67 -5.09
N GLY A 34 -5.36 30.23 -6.12
CA GLY A 34 -3.92 30.42 -6.21
C GLY A 34 -3.21 29.39 -7.11
N ASN A 35 -1.88 29.37 -7.04
CA ASN A 35 -1.03 28.54 -7.91
C ASN A 35 -0.89 27.06 -7.46
N ARG A 36 -1.64 26.62 -6.43
CA ARG A 36 -1.56 25.25 -5.90
C ARG A 36 -2.50 24.33 -6.68
N SER A 37 -2.05 23.11 -6.97
CA SER A 37 -2.91 22.08 -7.54
C SER A 37 -3.82 21.46 -6.47
N LYS A 38 -4.98 20.89 -6.91
CA LYS A 38 -5.83 20.09 -6.00
C LYS A 38 -5.09 18.91 -5.37
N VAL A 39 -4.09 18.36 -6.07
CA VAL A 39 -3.26 17.26 -5.56
C VAL A 39 -2.39 17.75 -4.41
N ASP A 40 -1.81 18.96 -4.51
CA ASP A 40 -1.01 19.53 -3.43
C ASP A 40 -1.85 19.77 -2.18
N VAL A 41 -3.05 20.32 -2.35
CA VAL A 41 -3.99 20.56 -1.24
C VAL A 41 -4.46 19.25 -0.61
N MET A 42 -4.73 18.21 -1.43
CA MET A 42 -5.05 16.88 -0.92
C MET A 42 -3.87 16.33 -0.10
N ASN A 43 -2.66 16.50 -0.58
CA ASN A 43 -1.46 16.01 0.08
C ASN A 43 -1.13 16.75 1.39
N ASP A 44 -1.74 17.87 1.69
CA ASP A 44 -1.56 18.53 3.00
C ASP A 44 -2.14 17.70 4.15
N ASN A 45 -3.25 16.98 3.90
CA ASN A 45 -3.98 16.28 4.95
C ASN A 45 -4.09 14.78 4.75
N TYR A 46 -3.80 14.28 3.54
CA TYR A 46 -4.05 12.89 3.17
C TYR A 46 -2.82 12.22 2.56
N ARG A 47 -2.58 10.96 2.92
CA ARG A 47 -1.64 10.06 2.24
C ARG A 47 -2.34 8.76 1.94
N PHE A 48 -1.90 8.12 0.86
CA PHE A 48 -2.47 6.86 0.38
C PHE A 48 -1.34 5.87 0.17
N MET A 49 -1.56 4.63 0.62
CA MET A 49 -0.63 3.51 0.43
C MET A 49 -1.40 2.30 -0.04
N PHE A 50 -0.82 1.55 -0.95
CA PHE A 50 -1.43 0.36 -1.55
C PHE A 50 -0.46 -0.80 -1.46
N ILE A 51 -0.95 -1.95 -0.99
CA ILE A 51 -0.18 -3.19 -0.86
C ILE A 51 -0.94 -4.24 -1.67
N ASP A 52 -0.38 -4.65 -2.79
CA ASP A 52 -1.04 -5.63 -3.64
C ASP A 52 -0.07 -6.60 -4.31
N THR A 53 -0.59 -7.78 -4.65
CA THR A 53 0.11 -8.82 -5.41
C THR A 53 -0.27 -8.81 -6.88
N ASP A 54 -1.43 -8.24 -7.25
CA ASP A 54 -1.94 -8.25 -8.62
C ASP A 54 -1.61 -6.95 -9.35
N ALA A 55 -0.65 -7.00 -10.27
CA ALA A 55 -0.27 -5.87 -11.10
C ALA A 55 -1.43 -5.44 -12.03
N GLY A 56 -2.24 -6.38 -12.49
CA GLY A 56 -3.37 -6.10 -13.38
C GLY A 56 -4.48 -5.32 -12.68
N ASP A 57 -4.76 -5.61 -11.41
CA ASP A 57 -5.70 -4.83 -10.60
C ASP A 57 -5.22 -3.38 -10.42
N ILE A 58 -3.91 -3.18 -10.23
CA ILE A 58 -3.30 -1.86 -10.09
C ILE A 58 -3.37 -1.07 -11.40
N ASP A 59 -3.04 -1.71 -12.53
CA ASP A 59 -3.10 -1.10 -13.85
C ASP A 59 -4.54 -0.75 -14.23
N ASN A 60 -5.50 -1.64 -13.96
CA ASN A 60 -6.92 -1.41 -14.18
C ASN A 60 -7.46 -0.23 -13.36
N LEU A 61 -7.00 -0.05 -12.11
CA LEU A 61 -7.37 1.12 -11.31
C LEU A 61 -6.86 2.41 -11.93
N ASN A 62 -5.60 2.44 -12.35
CA ASN A 62 -5.02 3.60 -13.01
C ASN A 62 -5.72 3.93 -14.32
N GLU A 63 -6.04 2.93 -15.16
CA GLU A 63 -6.73 3.11 -16.43
C GLU A 63 -8.17 3.60 -16.24
N LYS A 64 -8.91 2.99 -15.33
CA LYS A 64 -10.31 3.35 -15.04
C LYS A 64 -10.46 4.79 -14.56
N PHE A 65 -9.50 5.32 -13.84
CA PHE A 65 -9.56 6.68 -13.28
C PHE A 65 -8.79 7.71 -14.11
N ARG A 66 -7.89 7.28 -14.99
CA ARG A 66 -7.09 8.15 -15.84
C ARG A 66 -7.93 9.04 -16.74
N THR A 67 -9.00 8.51 -17.32
CA THR A 67 -9.90 9.23 -18.24
C THR A 67 -10.84 10.22 -17.56
N LYS A 68 -11.03 10.05 -16.24
CA LYS A 68 -12.05 10.81 -15.48
C LYS A 68 -11.51 12.11 -14.86
N TYR A 69 -10.21 12.21 -14.65
CA TYR A 69 -9.62 13.32 -13.91
C TYR A 69 -8.49 14.00 -14.68
N GLU A 70 -8.65 15.29 -14.90
CA GLU A 70 -7.66 16.22 -15.49
C GLU A 70 -6.94 15.68 -16.73
N ASN A 71 -7.67 15.08 -17.68
CA ASN A 71 -7.09 14.51 -18.91
C ASN A 71 -5.90 13.57 -18.66
N GLY A 72 -5.98 12.76 -17.61
CA GLY A 72 -4.95 11.79 -17.24
C GLY A 72 -3.76 12.33 -16.45
N ARG A 73 -3.82 13.57 -15.97
CA ARG A 73 -2.72 14.17 -15.18
C ARG A 73 -2.66 13.68 -13.74
N VAL A 74 -3.79 13.25 -13.17
CA VAL A 74 -3.83 12.71 -11.79
C VAL A 74 -3.74 11.20 -11.83
N LYS A 75 -2.60 10.67 -11.38
CA LYS A 75 -2.44 9.22 -11.18
C LYS A 75 -3.12 8.81 -9.87
N MET A 76 -4.07 7.89 -9.95
CA MET A 76 -4.72 7.34 -8.76
C MET A 76 -3.75 6.54 -7.88
N LEU A 77 -2.80 5.86 -8.48
CA LEU A 77 -1.72 5.15 -7.80
C LEU A 77 -0.39 5.66 -8.33
N SER A 78 0.38 6.34 -7.51
CA SER A 78 1.75 6.65 -7.83
C SER A 78 2.67 5.49 -7.41
N THR A 79 3.85 5.38 -8.03
CA THR A 79 4.86 4.39 -7.65
C THR A 79 5.32 4.57 -6.20
N ASN A 80 5.24 5.80 -5.67
CA ASN A 80 5.58 6.08 -4.27
C ASN A 80 4.55 5.57 -3.28
N GLU A 81 3.30 5.42 -3.71
CA GLU A 81 2.20 4.92 -2.89
C GLU A 81 2.10 3.39 -2.88
N LEU A 82 2.69 2.71 -3.87
CA LEU A 82 2.54 1.28 -4.08
C LEU A 82 3.66 0.47 -3.41
N ILE A 83 3.26 -0.60 -2.71
CA ILE A 83 4.10 -1.73 -2.32
C ILE A 83 3.67 -2.93 -3.17
N ASN A 84 4.41 -3.18 -4.25
CA ASN A 84 4.08 -4.26 -5.19
C ASN A 84 4.68 -5.59 -4.71
N LEU A 85 3.83 -6.46 -4.21
CA LEU A 85 4.18 -7.83 -3.82
C LEU A 85 4.22 -8.80 -5.02
N GLY A 86 3.65 -8.43 -6.15
CA GLY A 86 3.51 -9.28 -7.34
C GLY A 86 4.84 -9.69 -7.97
N THR A 87 5.90 -8.93 -7.75
CA THR A 87 7.25 -9.25 -8.20
C THR A 87 7.95 -10.31 -7.34
N GLN A 88 7.38 -10.63 -6.18
CA GLN A 88 7.98 -11.52 -5.22
C GLN A 88 7.62 -12.99 -5.53
N ASN A 89 8.58 -13.89 -5.30
CA ASN A 89 8.36 -15.34 -5.32
C ASN A 89 8.46 -15.87 -3.89
N PRO A 90 7.34 -16.17 -3.23
CA PRO A 90 7.33 -16.56 -1.82
C PRO A 90 8.12 -17.83 -1.52
N TYR A 91 8.09 -18.81 -2.43
CA TYR A 91 8.87 -20.04 -2.30
C TYR A 91 10.38 -19.75 -2.25
N VAL A 92 10.89 -18.98 -3.21
CA VAL A 92 12.31 -18.60 -3.26
C VAL A 92 12.71 -17.77 -2.04
N ILE A 93 11.85 -16.85 -1.59
CA ILE A 93 12.09 -16.05 -0.40
C ILE A 93 12.24 -16.96 0.81
N TYR A 94 11.33 -17.91 1.00
CA TYR A 94 11.36 -18.84 2.11
C TYR A 94 12.60 -19.74 2.11
N GLN A 95 12.96 -20.32 0.96
CA GLN A 95 14.16 -21.16 0.83
C GLN A 95 15.45 -20.40 1.17
N LYS A 96 15.56 -19.15 0.68
CA LYS A 96 16.70 -18.28 1.02
C LYS A 96 16.73 -17.92 2.50
N ALA A 97 15.57 -17.67 3.11
CA ALA A 97 15.48 -17.38 4.53
C ALA A 97 15.93 -18.57 5.38
N LYS A 98 15.55 -19.79 5.01
CA LYS A 98 16.00 -21.03 5.69
C LYS A 98 17.50 -21.26 5.55
N ALA A 99 18.09 -20.86 4.44
CA ALA A 99 19.54 -21.03 4.22
C ALA A 99 20.41 -20.05 5.03
N ALA A 100 19.83 -18.93 5.52
CA ALA A 100 20.55 -17.89 6.27
C ALA A 100 19.68 -17.37 7.44
N GLN A 101 19.37 -18.26 8.39
CA GLN A 101 18.42 -18.00 9.49
C GLN A 101 18.92 -16.97 10.51
N GLU A 102 20.23 -16.71 10.58
CA GLU A 102 20.83 -15.74 11.47
C GLU A 102 20.46 -14.29 11.15
N ILE A 103 20.04 -14.02 9.92
CA ILE A 103 19.67 -12.68 9.47
C ILE A 103 18.26 -12.32 10.00
N GLN A 104 18.12 -11.18 10.65
CA GLN A 104 16.88 -10.74 11.31
C GLN A 104 15.64 -10.79 10.41
N ILE A 105 15.76 -10.34 9.17
CA ILE A 105 14.64 -10.36 8.22
C ILE A 105 14.22 -11.79 7.85
N ASN A 106 15.17 -12.71 7.78
CA ASN A 106 14.91 -14.11 7.48
C ASN A 106 14.16 -14.81 8.62
N LYS A 107 14.46 -14.47 9.89
CA LYS A 107 13.68 -14.95 11.04
C LYS A 107 12.21 -14.56 10.91
N ARG A 108 11.92 -13.28 10.59
CA ARG A 108 10.53 -12.81 10.35
C ARG A 108 9.84 -13.56 9.21
N ILE A 109 10.57 -13.87 8.14
CA ILE A 109 10.04 -14.63 7.00
C ILE A 109 9.69 -16.06 7.43
N ILE A 110 10.56 -16.72 8.18
CA ILE A 110 10.35 -18.09 8.68
C ILE A 110 9.16 -18.10 9.65
N GLU A 111 9.11 -17.18 10.60
CA GLU A 111 7.98 -17.02 11.54
C GLU A 111 6.64 -16.74 10.84
N ALA A 112 6.68 -16.02 9.71
CA ALA A 112 5.49 -15.73 8.92
C ALA A 112 5.01 -16.93 8.08
N CYS A 113 5.83 -17.97 7.91
CA CYS A 113 5.61 -19.10 7.00
C CYS A 113 5.73 -20.43 7.75
N ASP A 114 4.64 -21.18 7.82
CA ASP A 114 4.63 -22.54 8.35
C ASP A 114 5.33 -23.50 7.37
N ASP A 115 6.21 -24.36 7.88
CA ASP A 115 6.98 -25.33 7.09
C ASP A 115 6.10 -26.29 6.30
N GLU A 116 5.03 -26.81 6.90
CA GLU A 116 4.13 -27.75 6.22
C GLU A 116 3.42 -27.09 5.04
N VAL A 117 3.02 -25.84 5.21
CA VAL A 117 2.33 -25.09 4.17
C VAL A 117 3.30 -24.54 3.12
N ALA A 118 4.54 -24.26 3.51
CA ALA A 118 5.58 -23.80 2.59
C ALA A 118 5.90 -24.85 1.50
N MET A 119 5.81 -26.14 1.83
CA MET A 119 6.00 -27.23 0.87
C MET A 119 4.94 -27.23 -0.26
N HIS A 120 3.79 -26.63 -0.03
CA HIS A 120 2.72 -26.48 -1.04
C HIS A 120 2.80 -25.19 -1.84
N MET A 121 3.82 -24.33 -1.59
CA MET A 121 4.04 -23.15 -2.40
C MET A 121 4.61 -23.52 -3.76
N ASP A 122 3.94 -23.11 -4.83
CA ASP A 122 4.49 -23.18 -6.16
C ASP A 122 5.65 -22.18 -6.34
N ASN A 123 6.63 -22.56 -7.17
CA ASN A 123 7.78 -21.71 -7.49
C ASN A 123 7.41 -20.64 -8.53
N ARG A 124 6.47 -19.77 -8.21
CA ARG A 124 5.98 -18.70 -9.09
C ARG A 124 5.93 -17.36 -8.38
N ALA A 125 6.18 -16.30 -9.14
CA ALA A 125 5.93 -14.93 -8.67
C ALA A 125 4.42 -14.67 -8.57
N LEU A 126 4.03 -13.76 -7.67
CA LEU A 126 2.63 -13.45 -7.36
C LEU A 126 1.95 -12.53 -8.40
N LYS A 127 2.41 -12.51 -9.66
CA LYS A 127 1.92 -11.58 -10.71
C LYS A 127 0.41 -11.54 -10.90
N PHE A 128 -0.27 -12.63 -10.59
CA PHE A 128 -1.73 -12.78 -10.76
C PHE A 128 -2.44 -12.89 -9.41
N GLY A 129 -1.85 -12.31 -8.36
CA GLY A 129 -2.39 -12.37 -7.02
C GLY A 129 -1.97 -13.61 -6.23
N ALA A 130 -2.26 -13.61 -4.94
CA ALA A 130 -1.96 -14.72 -4.03
C ALA A 130 -3.00 -15.86 -4.10
N GLY A 131 -4.10 -15.68 -4.84
CA GLY A 131 -5.12 -16.69 -5.03
C GLY A 131 -5.78 -17.18 -3.74
N ALA A 132 -6.11 -16.29 -2.82
CA ALA A 132 -6.62 -16.58 -1.46
C ALA A 132 -5.62 -17.35 -0.55
N PHE A 133 -4.41 -17.62 -1.01
CA PHE A 133 -3.39 -18.29 -0.21
C PHE A 133 -2.58 -17.27 0.61
N ARG A 134 -3.08 -16.95 1.77
CA ARG A 134 -2.59 -15.87 2.67
C ARG A 134 -1.11 -15.96 2.98
N LEU A 135 -0.58 -17.17 3.13
CA LEU A 135 0.81 -17.38 3.48
C LEU A 135 1.77 -16.84 2.41
N LYS A 136 1.40 -16.94 1.12
CA LYS A 136 2.20 -16.38 0.01
C LYS A 136 2.35 -14.87 0.16
N SER A 137 1.25 -14.17 0.43
CA SER A 137 1.28 -12.71 0.61
C SER A 137 2.00 -12.30 1.88
N ARG A 138 1.82 -13.04 2.99
CA ARG A 138 2.53 -12.77 4.24
C ARG A 138 4.04 -12.90 4.07
N THR A 139 4.50 -13.97 3.43
CA THR A 139 5.92 -14.20 3.14
C THR A 139 6.50 -13.09 2.24
N ALA A 140 5.77 -12.72 1.18
CA ALA A 140 6.17 -11.62 0.31
C ALA A 140 6.19 -10.28 1.04
N PHE A 141 5.19 -10.00 1.87
CA PHE A 141 5.14 -8.77 2.66
C PHE A 141 6.25 -8.73 3.72
N ALA A 142 6.54 -9.83 4.40
CA ALA A 142 7.64 -9.90 5.38
C ALA A 142 8.98 -9.47 4.74
N ARG A 143 9.22 -9.84 3.47
CA ARG A 143 10.40 -9.41 2.71
C ARG A 143 10.44 -7.91 2.44
N LEU A 144 9.29 -7.28 2.24
CA LEU A 144 9.15 -5.85 1.92
C LEU A 144 8.73 -4.99 3.12
N ALA A 145 8.67 -5.57 4.33
CA ALA A 145 8.21 -4.87 5.53
C ALA A 145 9.03 -3.61 5.83
N ASP A 146 10.35 -3.67 5.67
CA ASP A 146 11.20 -2.50 5.91
C ASP A 146 10.91 -1.38 4.89
N GLN A 147 10.72 -1.71 3.62
CA GLN A 147 10.31 -0.74 2.59
C GLN A 147 8.94 -0.11 2.92
N PHE A 148 8.00 -0.90 3.43
CA PHE A 148 6.71 -0.39 3.89
C PHE A 148 6.88 0.58 5.06
N CYS A 149 7.67 0.20 6.07
CA CYS A 149 7.96 1.05 7.23
C CYS A 149 8.63 2.36 6.83
N GLU A 150 9.62 2.33 5.95
CA GLU A 150 10.29 3.53 5.42
C GLU A 150 9.31 4.48 4.75
N LYS A 151 8.45 3.95 3.87
CA LYS A 151 7.41 4.75 3.20
C LYS A 151 6.39 5.31 4.18
N LEU A 152 5.97 4.52 5.18
CA LEU A 152 5.03 4.97 6.21
C LEU A 152 5.63 6.09 7.05
N VAL A 153 6.86 5.93 7.55
CA VAL A 153 7.58 6.96 8.32
C VAL A 153 7.73 8.24 7.49
N LYS A 154 8.11 8.13 6.22
CA LYS A 154 8.21 9.29 5.34
C LYS A 154 6.87 10.01 5.19
N ASN A 155 5.77 9.29 4.98
CA ASN A 155 4.43 9.88 4.88
C ASN A 155 4.03 10.62 6.17
N ILE A 156 4.36 10.06 7.34
CA ILE A 156 4.12 10.72 8.64
C ILE A 156 4.95 12.00 8.76
N GLN A 157 6.24 11.93 8.43
CA GLN A 157 7.13 13.09 8.47
C GLN A 157 6.67 14.19 7.53
N ASP A 158 6.28 13.84 6.30
CA ASP A 158 5.82 14.81 5.32
C ASP A 158 4.49 15.47 5.73
N LEU A 159 3.57 14.73 6.36
CA LEU A 159 2.36 15.30 6.94
C LEU A 159 2.69 16.26 8.12
N ASN A 160 3.65 15.91 8.96
CA ASN A 160 4.01 16.72 10.14
C ASN A 160 4.81 17.97 9.80
N LYS A 161 5.47 18.03 8.64
CA LYS A 161 6.17 19.25 8.17
C LYS A 161 5.23 20.35 7.71
N ILE A 162 3.98 20.03 7.41
CA ILE A 162 2.98 21.00 7.01
C ILE A 162 2.52 21.71 8.28
N GLU A 163 3.06 22.91 8.50
CA GLU A 163 2.77 23.76 9.65
C GLU A 163 1.30 24.21 9.60
N ASP A 164 0.46 23.58 10.38
CA ASP A 164 -0.73 24.23 10.88
C ASP A 164 -0.30 25.09 12.09
N ASN A 165 -0.50 26.40 12.03
CA ASN A 165 -0.19 27.38 13.10
C ASN A 165 -0.96 27.15 14.42
N ALA A 166 -1.48 25.97 14.66
CA ALA A 166 -2.19 25.58 15.86
C ALA A 166 -1.41 24.47 16.59
N ALA A 167 -0.75 24.87 17.64
CA ALA A 167 0.21 24.11 18.46
C ALA A 167 -0.27 22.78 19.08
N ASP A 168 -1.48 22.27 18.79
CA ASP A 168 -2.06 21.27 19.69
C ASP A 168 -2.62 19.98 19.08
N ASN A 169 -2.59 19.73 17.77
CA ASN A 169 -3.18 18.45 17.28
C ASN A 169 -2.51 17.88 16.02
N ASN A 170 -1.27 17.43 16.13
CA ASN A 170 -0.59 16.60 15.11
C ASN A 170 -1.05 15.14 15.15
N THR A 171 -2.33 14.88 15.38
CA THR A 171 -2.85 13.51 15.39
C THR A 171 -3.03 13.02 13.97
N VAL A 172 -2.25 12.02 13.58
CA VAL A 172 -2.42 11.30 12.31
C VAL A 172 -3.31 10.10 12.54
N CYS A 173 -4.41 10.02 11.80
CA CYS A 173 -5.33 8.88 11.82
C CYS A 173 -4.92 7.86 10.74
N TYR A 174 -4.83 6.59 11.11
CA TYR A 174 -4.52 5.48 10.21
C TYR A 174 -5.78 4.69 9.90
N TRP A 175 -6.00 4.41 8.62
CA TRP A 175 -7.13 3.64 8.12
C TRP A 175 -6.60 2.45 7.31
N VAL A 176 -6.67 1.25 7.89
CA VAL A 176 -6.28 0.02 7.17
C VAL A 176 -7.55 -0.61 6.60
N VAL A 177 -7.60 -0.73 5.29
CA VAL A 177 -8.73 -1.29 4.54
C VAL A 177 -8.29 -2.59 3.89
N CYS A 178 -8.94 -3.68 4.26
CA CYS A 178 -8.63 -5.02 3.79
C CYS A 178 -9.90 -5.86 3.64
N SER A 179 -9.78 -7.01 2.96
CA SER A 179 -10.83 -8.03 2.89
C SER A 179 -10.44 -9.22 3.74
N SER A 180 -11.38 -9.72 4.53
CA SER A 180 -11.19 -10.96 5.33
C SER A 180 -11.11 -12.23 4.48
N LEU A 181 -11.52 -12.17 3.21
CA LEU A 181 -11.56 -13.32 2.29
C LEU A 181 -10.44 -13.32 1.27
N GLY A 182 -9.67 -12.23 1.15
CA GLY A 182 -8.61 -12.10 0.18
C GLY A 182 -7.29 -12.76 0.60
N GLY A 183 -6.43 -13.08 -0.37
CA GLY A 183 -5.08 -13.62 -0.12
C GLY A 183 -4.10 -12.58 0.43
N THR A 184 -4.24 -11.31 0.08
CA THR A 184 -3.29 -10.24 0.46
C THR A 184 -3.80 -9.38 1.61
N GLY A 185 -5.10 -9.27 1.80
CA GLY A 185 -5.71 -8.33 2.76
C GLY A 185 -6.29 -9.00 4.00
N SER A 186 -5.92 -10.22 4.28
CA SER A 186 -6.51 -10.99 5.39
C SER A 186 -5.45 -11.54 6.33
#